data_b9974f419aeee7d99faef5317f09a918
#
_entry.id   b9974f419aeee7d99faef5317f09a918
#
_cell.length_a   1.000
_cell.length_b   1.000
_cell.length_c   1.000
_cell.angle_alpha   90.00
_cell.angle_beta   90.00
_cell.angle_gamma   90.00
#
_symmetry.space_group_name_H-M   'P 1'
#
loop_
_entity.id
_entity.type
_entity.pdbx_description
1 polymer ?
#
loop_
_entity_poly.entity_id
_entity_poly.type
_entity_poly.pdbx_seq_one_letter_code
_entity_poly.pdbx_strand_id
1 'polypeptide(L)'
;MRLRNLTLVFLASWRLGGYLPAQNWPQFRGPGASGIADGHKLPVSWDAARLETLLWKTPIPGLAVSSPIVWGDRVFVTTAISSDPQAVFRHGLYGDVTPSPDVSEHSWRVYCLDKRSGKIIWERTARTGIPKTKRHTKSSQASCTAATDGKTVIAHFGSEGLYAYDLDGKLLWKADLGNLNAGWFYDPDYEWGVASSPIIYKGMVIVQADIQKDSFLAAYDLKTGKQMWRTSRDEIPSWGTPTIYEGQTRAELVTHATKFIRGYDPLTGRELWRLGPNSEVTAPTPFAAHDLIFVTNGYRGIQPIYAIKPGASGDISLKDGVSSSDFIAWSAMRGGPYMPTPVVYGEYLYVCSNNGVLACHRAKTGERVYQQRIGEKGGAYSASPVAGDGKIYFTSEDGEIFVVKAGPQYELLATNPMGEVLMATPAISGGVLVVRGLKHVFGIGEKTAAAPPGSR
;
A
#
# COMPACT_ATOMS: atom_id res chain seq x y z
N MET A 1 -10.85 -74.68 19.39
CA MET A 1 -10.26 -73.56 20.15
C MET A 1 -9.30 -72.80 19.23
N ARG A 2 -9.74 -71.67 18.67
CA ARG A 2 -8.88 -70.81 17.79
C ARG A 2 -8.63 -69.48 18.51
N LEU A 3 -7.40 -69.24 18.90
CA LEU A 3 -6.95 -67.95 19.46
C LEU A 3 -6.89 -66.89 18.32
N ARG A 4 -7.58 -65.76 18.51
CA ARG A 4 -7.47 -64.59 17.69
C ARG A 4 -6.40 -63.66 18.29
N ASN A 5 -5.31 -63.43 17.56
CA ASN A 5 -4.33 -62.42 17.88
C ASN A 5 -4.92 -61.04 17.56
N LEU A 6 -5.02 -60.18 18.56
CA LEU A 6 -5.28 -58.76 18.40
C LEU A 6 -3.94 -58.04 18.24
N THR A 7 -3.70 -57.52 17.05
CA THR A 7 -2.55 -56.60 16.79
C THR A 7 -3.01 -55.19 17.13
N LEU A 8 -2.48 -54.61 18.20
CA LEU A 8 -2.64 -53.21 18.54
C LEU A 8 -1.73 -52.38 17.59
N VAL A 9 -2.33 -51.57 16.71
CA VAL A 9 -1.62 -50.59 15.91
C VAL A 9 -1.54 -49.32 16.74
N PHE A 10 -0.36 -48.94 17.23
CA PHE A 10 -0.05 -47.66 17.80
C PHE A 10 0.04 -46.62 16.68
N LEU A 11 -0.97 -45.80 16.48
CA LEU A 11 -0.91 -44.58 15.65
C LEU A 11 -0.12 -43.52 16.43
N ALA A 12 1.18 -43.44 16.15
CA ALA A 12 1.99 -42.30 16.56
C ALA A 12 1.54 -41.06 15.76
N SER A 13 0.77 -40.17 16.38
CA SER A 13 0.45 -38.86 15.83
C SER A 13 1.71 -37.99 15.82
N TRP A 14 2.42 -37.97 14.73
CA TRP A 14 3.45 -36.96 14.47
C TRP A 14 2.74 -35.61 14.31
N ARG A 15 2.84 -34.78 15.33
CA ARG A 15 2.58 -33.36 15.17
C ARG A 15 3.70 -32.79 14.33
N LEU A 16 3.51 -32.75 13.02
CA LEU A 16 4.29 -31.87 12.14
C LEU A 16 3.96 -30.43 12.58
N GLY A 17 4.83 -29.85 13.39
CA GLY A 17 4.88 -28.42 13.59
C GLY A 17 5.19 -27.78 12.25
N GLY A 18 4.15 -27.55 11.43
CA GLY A 18 4.30 -26.83 10.17
C GLY A 18 4.85 -25.47 10.47
N TYR A 19 6.07 -25.18 10.05
CA TYR A 19 6.56 -23.83 9.87
C TYR A 19 5.58 -23.15 8.91
N LEU A 20 4.71 -22.30 9.44
CA LEU A 20 3.94 -21.39 8.59
C LEU A 20 4.98 -20.53 7.86
N PRO A 21 5.00 -20.51 6.52
CA PRO A 21 5.97 -19.70 5.80
C PRO A 21 5.81 -18.26 6.25
N ALA A 22 6.94 -17.59 6.48
CA ALA A 22 6.94 -16.17 6.85
C ALA A 22 6.08 -15.43 5.84
N GLN A 23 5.00 -14.82 6.32
CA GLN A 23 4.07 -14.10 5.45
C GLN A 23 4.76 -12.87 4.89
N ASN A 24 4.95 -12.82 3.57
CA ASN A 24 5.60 -11.71 2.89
C ASN A 24 4.62 -10.56 2.67
N TRP A 25 5.17 -9.35 2.64
CA TRP A 25 4.44 -8.12 2.28
C TRP A 25 5.17 -7.44 1.11
N PRO A 26 5.03 -7.97 -0.12
CA PRO A 26 5.98 -7.73 -1.21
C PRO A 26 5.84 -6.40 -1.93
N GLN A 27 4.78 -5.65 -1.71
CA GLN A 27 4.44 -4.41 -2.40
C GLN A 27 3.52 -3.54 -1.55
N PHE A 28 3.14 -2.37 -2.06
CA PHE A 28 2.16 -1.50 -1.40
C PHE A 28 0.88 -2.27 -1.05
N ARG A 29 0.50 -2.23 0.23
CA ARG A 29 -0.64 -2.96 0.83
C ARG A 29 -0.53 -4.50 0.76
N GLY A 30 0.66 -5.05 0.58
CA GLY A 30 0.90 -6.49 0.63
C GLY A 30 0.39 -7.27 -0.59
N PRO A 31 0.16 -8.58 -0.46
CA PRO A 31 -0.30 -9.41 -1.55
C PRO A 31 -1.63 -8.93 -2.14
N GLY A 32 -1.69 -8.73 -3.47
CA GLY A 32 -2.90 -8.27 -4.16
C GLY A 32 -3.43 -6.91 -3.69
N ALA A 33 -2.60 -6.10 -3.02
CA ALA A 33 -3.00 -4.84 -2.38
C ALA A 33 -4.16 -4.99 -1.38
N SER A 34 -4.36 -6.18 -0.81
CA SER A 34 -5.48 -6.51 0.09
C SER A 34 -5.44 -5.76 1.42
N GLY A 35 -4.23 -5.43 1.91
CA GLY A 35 -4.05 -4.84 3.24
C GLY A 35 -4.23 -5.86 4.38
N ILE A 36 -4.19 -7.16 4.10
CA ILE A 36 -4.51 -8.22 5.06
C ILE A 36 -3.34 -9.15 5.28
N ALA A 37 -3.13 -9.55 6.54
CA ALA A 37 -2.20 -10.60 6.93
C ALA A 37 -2.72 -11.35 8.17
N ASP A 38 -3.27 -12.53 7.96
CA ASP A 38 -3.74 -13.44 9.00
C ASP A 38 -2.73 -14.55 9.33
N GLY A 39 -3.05 -15.37 10.34
CA GLY A 39 -2.28 -16.56 10.72
C GLY A 39 -1.23 -16.32 11.79
N HIS A 40 -1.07 -15.09 12.26
CA HIS A 40 -0.19 -14.73 13.37
C HIS A 40 -0.89 -13.78 14.33
N LYS A 41 -0.57 -13.92 15.62
CA LYS A 41 -1.02 -12.97 16.62
C LYS A 41 -0.39 -11.60 16.38
N LEU A 42 -1.21 -10.56 16.43
CA LEU A 42 -0.80 -9.19 16.19
C LEU A 42 -0.93 -8.33 17.47
N PRO A 43 -0.03 -7.35 17.68
CA PRO A 43 -0.03 -6.53 18.88
C PRO A 43 -1.29 -5.65 18.97
N VAL A 44 -1.78 -5.44 20.19
CA VAL A 44 -2.91 -4.52 20.47
C VAL A 44 -2.40 -3.20 21.05
N SER A 45 -1.51 -3.28 22.02
CA SER A 45 -1.05 -2.10 22.77
C SER A 45 0.47 -2.06 22.84
N TRP A 46 1.04 -0.88 22.63
CA TRP A 46 2.46 -0.56 22.78
C TRP A 46 2.63 0.94 23.04
N ASP A 47 3.83 1.35 23.42
CA ASP A 47 4.22 2.74 23.61
C ASP A 47 5.57 2.95 22.91
N ALA A 48 5.61 3.74 21.85
CA ALA A 48 6.84 3.99 21.07
C ALA A 48 7.89 4.84 21.80
N ALA A 49 7.53 5.49 22.91
CA ALA A 49 8.48 6.14 23.82
C ALA A 49 9.20 5.13 24.71
N ARG A 50 8.63 3.94 24.89
CA ARG A 50 9.14 2.87 25.72
C ARG A 50 9.66 1.73 24.87
N LEU A 51 10.97 1.73 24.60
CA LEU A 51 11.60 0.76 23.68
C LEU A 51 11.39 -0.71 24.09
N GLU A 52 11.16 -0.99 25.35
CA GLU A 52 10.84 -2.33 25.84
C GLU A 52 9.49 -2.86 25.31
N THR A 53 8.60 -2.00 24.84
CA THR A 53 7.31 -2.41 24.22
C THR A 53 7.42 -2.65 22.72
N LEU A 54 8.55 -2.29 22.11
CA LEU A 54 8.85 -2.49 20.70
C LEU A 54 9.82 -3.65 20.51
N LEU A 55 9.83 -4.26 19.33
CA LEU A 55 10.92 -5.14 18.93
C LEU A 55 12.18 -4.29 18.65
N TRP A 56 12.01 -3.23 17.86
CA TRP A 56 13.09 -2.30 17.51
C TRP A 56 12.54 -0.96 16.97
N LYS A 57 13.42 0.04 17.00
CA LYS A 57 13.22 1.38 16.40
C LYS A 57 14.52 1.80 15.72
N THR A 58 14.50 2.03 14.42
CA THR A 58 15.69 2.33 13.62
C THR A 58 15.57 3.68 12.95
N PRO A 59 16.50 4.63 13.15
CA PRO A 59 16.50 5.89 12.44
C PRO A 59 16.84 5.70 10.97
N ILE A 60 16.05 6.35 10.09
CA ILE A 60 16.29 6.41 8.65
C ILE A 60 16.33 7.88 8.24
N PRO A 61 17.47 8.38 7.74
CA PRO A 61 17.59 9.78 7.37
C PRO A 61 16.77 10.13 6.13
N GLY A 62 16.45 11.41 5.99
CA GLY A 62 15.70 11.96 4.86
C GLY A 62 14.19 11.86 5.03
N LEU A 63 13.48 12.24 3.98
CA LEU A 63 12.03 12.30 3.93
C LEU A 63 11.48 11.22 3.01
N ALA A 64 10.57 10.39 3.50
CA ALA A 64 9.79 9.49 2.68
C ALA A 64 8.42 9.23 3.30
N VAL A 65 7.42 9.14 2.44
CA VAL A 65 6.05 8.72 2.77
C VAL A 65 5.70 7.36 2.17
N SER A 66 6.68 6.70 1.52
CA SER A 66 6.55 5.32 1.03
C SER A 66 6.40 4.32 2.17
N SER A 67 5.62 3.28 1.94
CA SER A 67 5.40 2.20 2.89
C SER A 67 6.57 1.22 2.94
N PRO A 68 6.82 0.56 4.07
CA PRO A 68 7.76 -0.57 4.12
C PRO A 68 7.20 -1.77 3.36
N ILE A 69 8.09 -2.57 2.78
CA ILE A 69 7.78 -3.91 2.26
C ILE A 69 8.63 -4.94 2.96
N VAL A 70 8.16 -6.19 3.00
CA VAL A 70 8.84 -7.27 3.75
C VAL A 70 8.91 -8.53 2.89
N TRP A 71 10.10 -9.13 2.85
CA TRP A 71 10.29 -10.46 2.28
C TRP A 71 11.22 -11.30 3.17
N GLY A 72 10.71 -12.41 3.68
CA GLY A 72 11.43 -13.23 4.66
C GLY A 72 11.75 -12.41 5.91
N ASP A 73 13.04 -12.35 6.24
CA ASP A 73 13.55 -11.56 7.37
C ASP A 73 14.10 -10.18 6.94
N ARG A 74 13.77 -9.69 5.76
CA ARG A 74 14.24 -8.40 5.22
C ARG A 74 13.09 -7.40 5.09
N VAL A 75 13.34 -6.18 5.57
CA VAL A 75 12.46 -5.02 5.40
C VAL A 75 13.13 -4.04 4.46
N PHE A 76 12.43 -3.58 3.43
CA PHE A 76 12.96 -2.58 2.50
C PHE A 76 12.17 -1.29 2.62
N VAL A 77 12.90 -0.17 2.64
CA VAL A 77 12.34 1.18 2.64
C VAL A 77 13.16 2.09 1.72
N THR A 78 12.48 3.08 1.15
CA THR A 78 13.10 4.11 0.32
C THR A 78 13.13 5.44 1.06
N THR A 79 14.04 6.34 0.70
CA THR A 79 14.08 7.71 1.24
C THR A 79 14.73 8.67 0.24
N ALA A 80 14.48 9.96 0.41
CA ALA A 80 15.20 11.03 -0.26
C ALA A 80 15.74 12.00 0.78
N ILE A 81 17.04 12.23 0.76
CA ILE A 81 17.75 13.12 1.68
C ILE A 81 18.05 14.41 0.95
N SER A 82 17.43 15.50 1.37
CA SER A 82 17.72 16.85 0.88
C SER A 82 18.99 17.39 1.50
N SER A 83 19.77 18.15 0.74
CA SER A 83 20.89 18.94 1.26
C SER A 83 20.44 20.22 1.98
N ASP A 84 19.16 20.61 1.82
CA ASP A 84 18.56 21.70 2.59
C ASP A 84 18.13 21.19 3.98
N PRO A 85 18.78 21.62 5.08
CA PRO A 85 18.43 21.21 6.41
C PRO A 85 17.08 21.77 6.88
N GLN A 86 16.52 22.74 6.15
CA GLN A 86 15.24 23.37 6.43
C GLN A 86 14.12 22.87 5.50
N ALA A 87 14.35 21.77 4.78
CA ALA A 87 13.35 21.18 3.89
C ALA A 87 12.02 20.94 4.63
N VAL A 88 10.96 21.65 4.22
CA VAL A 88 9.67 21.68 4.92
C VAL A 88 8.85 20.46 4.55
N PHE A 89 8.31 19.80 5.57
CA PHE A 89 7.22 18.83 5.47
C PHE A 89 6.03 19.30 6.32
N ARG A 90 4.82 19.25 5.77
CA ARG A 90 3.60 19.65 6.48
C ARG A 90 2.53 18.58 6.32
N HIS A 91 2.11 17.94 7.41
CA HIS A 91 0.95 17.02 7.44
C HIS A 91 -0.37 17.79 7.62
N GLY A 92 -1.49 17.08 7.50
CA GLY A 92 -2.83 17.65 7.70
C GLY A 92 -3.36 18.52 6.56
N LEU A 93 -2.55 18.79 5.52
CA LEU A 93 -2.96 19.58 4.37
C LEU A 93 -3.65 18.72 3.30
N TYR A 94 -4.68 19.26 2.68
CA TYR A 94 -5.42 18.62 1.59
C TYR A 94 -5.75 19.62 0.50
N GLY A 95 -5.74 19.15 -0.76
CA GLY A 95 -6.12 19.94 -1.92
C GLY A 95 -4.97 20.73 -2.52
N ASP A 96 -5.31 21.85 -3.13
CA ASP A 96 -4.47 22.73 -3.93
C ASP A 96 -3.46 23.52 -3.08
N VAL A 97 -2.41 22.86 -2.70
CA VAL A 97 -1.33 23.45 -1.90
C VAL A 97 -0.12 23.70 -2.78
N THR A 98 0.49 24.88 -2.62
CA THR A 98 1.74 25.26 -3.31
C THR A 98 2.82 24.19 -3.11
N PRO A 99 3.55 23.79 -4.16
CA PRO A 99 4.64 22.84 -4.07
C PRO A 99 5.72 23.25 -3.07
N SER A 100 6.47 22.27 -2.58
CA SER A 100 7.66 22.53 -1.78
C SER A 100 8.66 23.35 -2.57
N PRO A 101 9.22 24.43 -1.99
CA PRO A 101 10.24 25.24 -2.65
C PRO A 101 11.62 24.57 -2.69
N ASP A 102 11.79 23.42 -2.06
CA ASP A 102 13.06 22.70 -1.98
C ASP A 102 13.48 22.16 -3.36
N VAL A 103 14.43 22.82 -3.98
CA VAL A 103 15.09 22.47 -5.22
C VAL A 103 16.58 22.18 -5.02
N SER A 104 16.98 21.87 -3.79
CA SER A 104 18.34 21.53 -3.42
C SER A 104 18.76 20.15 -3.95
N GLU A 105 20.04 19.82 -3.85
CA GLU A 105 20.54 18.49 -4.19
C GLU A 105 19.93 17.45 -3.23
N HIS A 106 19.47 16.33 -3.78
CA HIS A 106 18.94 15.20 -3.06
C HIS A 106 19.76 13.94 -3.29
N SER A 107 19.74 13.04 -2.30
CA SER A 107 20.27 11.68 -2.42
C SER A 107 19.10 10.70 -2.21
N TRP A 108 18.74 9.97 -3.26
CA TRP A 108 17.72 8.92 -3.23
C TRP A 108 18.33 7.60 -2.80
N ARG A 109 17.78 6.98 -1.76
CA ARG A 109 18.36 5.78 -1.17
C ARG A 109 17.36 4.67 -0.94
N VAL A 110 17.88 3.44 -0.97
CA VAL A 110 17.18 2.22 -0.58
C VAL A 110 17.89 1.62 0.61
N TYR A 111 17.13 1.24 1.62
CA TYR A 111 17.61 0.56 2.83
C TYR A 111 17.03 -0.83 2.91
N CYS A 112 17.82 -1.80 3.35
CA CYS A 112 17.40 -3.10 3.77
C CYS A 112 17.71 -3.26 5.25
N LEU A 113 16.69 -3.60 6.05
CA LEU A 113 16.82 -3.85 7.47
C LEU A 113 16.51 -5.32 7.78
N ASP A 114 17.12 -5.85 8.83
CA ASP A 114 16.74 -7.12 9.43
C ASP A 114 15.41 -6.97 10.18
N LYS A 115 14.43 -7.78 9.84
CA LYS A 115 13.06 -7.70 10.39
C LYS A 115 13.01 -7.96 11.91
N ARG A 116 13.93 -8.76 12.44
CA ARG A 116 13.92 -9.17 13.86
C ARG A 116 14.58 -8.13 14.76
N SER A 117 15.65 -7.49 14.28
CA SER A 117 16.47 -6.58 15.06
C SER A 117 16.41 -5.12 14.64
N GLY A 118 15.87 -4.82 13.46
CA GLY A 118 15.88 -3.50 12.85
C GLY A 118 17.26 -3.04 12.37
N LYS A 119 18.30 -3.85 12.47
CA LYS A 119 19.66 -3.48 12.01
C LYS A 119 19.68 -3.28 10.51
N ILE A 120 20.33 -2.21 10.06
CA ILE A 120 20.55 -1.97 8.65
C ILE A 120 21.53 -3.03 8.13
N ILE A 121 21.07 -3.85 7.19
CA ILE A 121 21.89 -4.86 6.51
C ILE A 121 22.71 -4.18 5.41
N TRP A 122 22.05 -3.33 4.61
CA TRP A 122 22.69 -2.53 3.59
C TRP A 122 21.90 -1.26 3.29
N GLU A 123 22.60 -0.30 2.72
CA GLU A 123 22.10 0.96 2.19
C GLU A 123 22.69 1.17 0.81
N ARG A 124 21.89 1.67 -0.14
CA ARG A 124 22.35 2.00 -1.50
C ARG A 124 21.82 3.35 -1.93
N THR A 125 22.72 4.19 -2.44
CA THR A 125 22.35 5.42 -3.15
C THR A 125 22.00 5.05 -4.60
N ALA A 126 20.73 5.28 -4.96
CA ALA A 126 20.24 5.07 -6.32
C ALA A 126 20.66 6.23 -7.24
N ARG A 127 20.52 7.46 -6.74
CA ARG A 127 20.82 8.69 -7.46
C ARG A 127 21.21 9.82 -6.50
N THR A 128 22.02 10.75 -6.97
CA THR A 128 22.26 12.07 -6.37
C THR A 128 22.05 13.14 -7.42
N GLY A 129 21.45 14.26 -7.07
CA GLY A 129 21.23 15.39 -7.96
C GLY A 129 20.04 16.25 -7.55
N ILE A 130 19.75 17.26 -8.36
CA ILE A 130 18.56 18.11 -8.21
C ILE A 130 17.33 17.33 -8.69
N PRO A 131 16.19 17.36 -7.95
CA PRO A 131 14.96 16.74 -8.38
C PRO A 131 14.46 17.30 -9.72
N LYS A 132 14.06 16.45 -10.65
CA LYS A 132 13.51 16.86 -11.95
C LYS A 132 12.12 17.54 -11.81
N THR A 133 11.39 17.23 -10.73
CA THR A 133 10.07 17.79 -10.41
C THR A 133 10.00 18.19 -8.94
N LYS A 134 9.18 19.17 -8.61
CA LYS A 134 8.87 19.51 -7.24
C LYS A 134 7.98 18.43 -6.60
N ARG A 135 7.71 18.55 -5.32
CA ARG A 135 6.80 17.69 -4.56
C ARG A 135 5.75 18.51 -3.83
N HIS A 136 4.62 17.92 -3.53
CA HIS A 136 3.67 18.49 -2.58
C HIS A 136 4.34 18.67 -1.22
N THR A 137 4.02 19.71 -0.47
CA THR A 137 4.57 19.96 0.87
C THR A 137 4.27 18.84 1.87
N LYS A 138 3.20 18.08 1.65
CA LYS A 138 2.80 16.87 2.39
C LYS A 138 3.37 15.58 1.79
N SER A 139 4.17 15.63 0.75
CA SER A 139 4.75 14.48 0.04
C SER A 139 6.28 14.49 0.15
N SER A 140 6.93 13.52 -0.48
CA SER A 140 8.37 13.38 -0.52
C SER A 140 8.85 13.07 -1.95
N GLN A 141 10.16 13.21 -2.19
CA GLN A 141 10.81 12.74 -3.41
C GLN A 141 10.97 11.19 -3.43
N ALA A 142 10.45 10.48 -2.40
CA ALA A 142 10.41 9.03 -2.27
C ALA A 142 9.03 8.57 -1.77
N SER A 143 7.99 8.89 -2.54
CA SER A 143 6.59 8.57 -2.18
C SER A 143 6.14 7.19 -2.66
N CYS A 144 6.73 6.67 -3.75
CA CYS A 144 6.40 5.35 -4.27
C CYS A 144 6.97 4.25 -3.35
N THR A 145 6.13 3.30 -3.00
CA THR A 145 6.54 2.11 -2.24
C THR A 145 7.27 1.14 -3.16
N ALA A 146 8.36 0.54 -2.69
CA ALA A 146 9.08 -0.48 -3.43
C ALA A 146 8.24 -1.76 -3.64
N ALA A 147 8.69 -2.63 -4.57
CA ALA A 147 8.10 -3.95 -4.78
C ALA A 147 9.20 -5.01 -4.88
N THR A 148 8.88 -6.27 -4.50
CA THR A 148 9.82 -7.39 -4.60
C THR A 148 9.11 -8.71 -4.94
N ASP A 149 9.80 -9.56 -5.70
CA ASP A 149 9.41 -10.95 -5.96
C ASP A 149 10.19 -11.96 -5.09
N GLY A 150 11.00 -11.44 -4.15
CA GLY A 150 11.89 -12.24 -3.31
C GLY A 150 13.25 -12.55 -3.93
N LYS A 151 13.54 -12.00 -5.11
CA LYS A 151 14.85 -12.06 -5.78
C LYS A 151 15.31 -10.68 -6.19
N THR A 152 14.39 -9.84 -6.60
CA THR A 152 14.62 -8.48 -7.08
C THR A 152 13.82 -7.50 -6.25
N VAL A 153 14.42 -6.39 -5.87
CA VAL A 153 13.78 -5.24 -5.22
C VAL A 153 13.72 -4.10 -6.24
N ILE A 154 12.53 -3.61 -6.51
CA ILE A 154 12.27 -2.49 -7.42
C ILE A 154 11.98 -1.24 -6.60
N ALA A 155 12.83 -0.23 -6.72
CA ALA A 155 12.61 1.10 -6.16
C ALA A 155 12.21 2.07 -7.28
N HIS A 156 11.14 2.83 -7.07
CA HIS A 156 10.64 3.86 -7.98
C HIS A 156 10.75 5.23 -7.31
N PHE A 157 11.46 6.14 -7.94
CA PHE A 157 11.68 7.49 -7.44
C PHE A 157 11.08 8.56 -8.37
N GLY A 158 9.90 8.27 -8.92
CA GLY A 158 9.22 9.21 -9.82
C GLY A 158 10.05 9.55 -11.06
N SER A 159 10.22 10.82 -11.33
CA SER A 159 11.02 11.33 -12.44
C SER A 159 12.49 10.91 -12.39
N GLU A 160 12.99 10.46 -11.25
CA GLU A 160 14.36 9.99 -11.07
C GLU A 160 14.55 8.53 -11.53
N GLY A 161 13.45 7.82 -11.86
CA GLY A 161 13.45 6.54 -12.54
C GLY A 161 13.21 5.31 -11.67
N LEU A 162 13.37 4.14 -12.30
CA LEU A 162 13.30 2.82 -11.68
C LEU A 162 14.70 2.27 -11.44
N TYR A 163 14.87 1.59 -10.31
CA TYR A 163 16.12 0.92 -9.94
C TYR A 163 15.81 -0.48 -9.44
N ALA A 164 16.48 -1.49 -9.99
CA ALA A 164 16.37 -2.87 -9.58
C ALA A 164 17.63 -3.31 -8.85
N TYR A 165 17.45 -3.91 -7.69
CA TYR A 165 18.53 -4.49 -6.89
C TYR A 165 18.24 -5.95 -6.63
N ASP A 166 19.30 -6.77 -6.44
CA ASP A 166 19.11 -8.07 -5.79
C ASP A 166 18.87 -7.87 -4.27
N LEU A 167 18.59 -8.97 -3.58
CA LEU A 167 18.32 -8.89 -2.13
C LEU A 167 19.55 -8.46 -1.31
N ASP A 168 20.75 -8.54 -1.86
CA ASP A 168 22.00 -8.12 -1.20
C ASP A 168 22.42 -6.68 -1.57
N GLY A 169 21.55 -6.01 -2.33
CA GLY A 169 21.70 -4.59 -2.68
C GLY A 169 22.64 -4.33 -3.86
N LYS A 170 22.97 -5.34 -4.67
CA LYS A 170 23.67 -5.13 -5.94
C LYS A 170 22.70 -4.55 -6.96
N LEU A 171 23.04 -3.43 -7.57
CA LEU A 171 22.27 -2.85 -8.66
C LEU A 171 22.31 -3.78 -9.87
N LEU A 172 21.14 -4.18 -10.36
CA LEU A 172 20.97 -5.03 -11.53
C LEU A 172 20.76 -4.21 -12.80
N TRP A 173 19.84 -3.26 -12.74
CA TRP A 173 19.54 -2.33 -13.83
C TRP A 173 18.85 -1.06 -13.30
N LYS A 174 18.81 -0.05 -14.16
CA LYS A 174 18.02 1.18 -13.97
C LYS A 174 17.33 1.56 -15.27
N ALA A 175 16.16 2.22 -15.18
CA ALA A 175 15.42 2.73 -16.32
C ALA A 175 14.98 4.17 -16.05
N ASP A 176 15.18 5.04 -17.02
CA ASP A 176 14.65 6.41 -17.03
C ASP A 176 13.21 6.37 -17.53
N LEU A 177 12.29 6.94 -16.79
CA LEU A 177 10.87 7.03 -17.16
C LEU A 177 10.51 8.38 -17.78
N GLY A 178 11.47 9.27 -17.90
CA GLY A 178 11.27 10.67 -18.31
C GLY A 178 10.85 11.57 -17.15
N ASN A 179 10.36 12.75 -17.48
CA ASN A 179 9.84 13.70 -16.50
C ASN A 179 8.38 13.33 -16.17
N LEU A 180 8.15 12.86 -14.95
CA LEU A 180 6.83 12.48 -14.45
C LEU A 180 6.22 13.62 -13.64
N ASN A 181 5.94 14.75 -14.30
CA ASN A 181 5.27 15.87 -13.66
C ASN A 181 3.80 15.53 -13.41
N ALA A 182 3.49 15.22 -12.16
CA ALA A 182 2.12 15.02 -11.67
C ALA A 182 1.80 16.11 -10.63
N GLY A 183 0.76 16.86 -10.87
CA GLY A 183 0.36 17.96 -10.00
C GLY A 183 -1.09 18.34 -10.23
N TRP A 184 -1.49 19.53 -9.79
CA TRP A 184 -2.84 19.97 -9.99
C TRP A 184 -3.04 20.37 -11.45
N PHE A 185 -3.89 19.65 -12.14
CA PHE A 185 -4.02 19.73 -13.61
C PHE A 185 -4.69 21.02 -14.10
N TYR A 186 -5.23 21.85 -13.21
CA TYR A 186 -5.71 23.20 -13.52
C TYR A 186 -4.59 24.25 -13.53
N ASP A 187 -3.43 23.95 -12.90
CA ASP A 187 -2.29 24.83 -12.83
C ASP A 187 -0.99 24.00 -12.94
N PRO A 188 -0.28 24.06 -14.09
CA PRO A 188 0.94 23.29 -14.31
C PRO A 188 2.10 23.60 -13.36
N ASP A 189 2.09 24.78 -12.71
CA ASP A 189 3.12 25.18 -11.74
C ASP A 189 2.96 24.45 -10.40
N TYR A 190 1.80 23.83 -10.17
CA TYR A 190 1.56 22.98 -9.00
C TYR A 190 2.07 21.57 -9.22
N GLU A 191 3.37 21.40 -9.14
CA GLU A 191 4.03 20.10 -9.21
C GLU A 191 3.98 19.40 -7.85
N TRP A 192 3.38 18.21 -7.78
CA TRP A 192 3.22 17.45 -6.54
C TRP A 192 4.00 16.13 -6.52
N GLY A 193 4.54 15.72 -7.67
CA GLY A 193 5.24 14.46 -7.86
C GLY A 193 4.28 13.26 -7.94
N VAL A 194 4.82 12.11 -8.30
CA VAL A 194 4.09 10.85 -8.42
C VAL A 194 4.17 10.03 -7.13
N ALA A 195 3.15 9.22 -6.86
CA ALA A 195 3.11 8.29 -5.74
C ALA A 195 2.62 6.88 -6.12
N SER A 196 2.15 6.67 -7.36
CA SER A 196 1.80 5.37 -7.86
C SER A 196 3.01 4.42 -7.78
N SER A 197 2.85 3.35 -7.02
CA SER A 197 3.93 2.40 -6.75
C SER A 197 4.05 1.36 -7.86
N PRO A 198 5.25 0.83 -8.16
CA PRO A 198 5.40 -0.26 -9.09
C PRO A 198 4.81 -1.55 -8.49
N ILE A 199 4.34 -2.43 -9.36
CA ILE A 199 3.95 -3.80 -9.00
C ILE A 199 4.74 -4.81 -9.84
N ILE A 200 4.92 -6.01 -9.31
CA ILE A 200 5.58 -7.11 -10.03
C ILE A 200 4.55 -8.17 -10.38
N TYR A 201 4.49 -8.53 -11.67
CA TYR A 201 3.59 -9.55 -12.17
C TYR A 201 4.24 -10.39 -13.27
N LYS A 202 4.29 -11.71 -13.10
CA LYS A 202 4.81 -12.69 -14.10
C LYS A 202 6.11 -12.24 -14.79
N GLY A 203 7.08 -11.80 -14.00
CA GLY A 203 8.40 -11.38 -14.52
C GLY A 203 8.42 -9.99 -15.15
N MET A 204 7.40 -9.18 -14.92
CA MET A 204 7.31 -7.78 -15.34
C MET A 204 7.21 -6.85 -14.16
N VAL A 205 7.78 -5.65 -14.30
CA VAL A 205 7.52 -4.49 -13.44
C VAL A 205 6.51 -3.60 -14.17
N ILE A 206 5.37 -3.35 -13.57
CA ILE A 206 4.31 -2.51 -14.15
C ILE A 206 4.28 -1.16 -13.41
N VAL A 207 4.24 -0.07 -14.17
CA VAL A 207 4.21 1.31 -13.69
C VAL A 207 3.05 2.04 -14.32
N GLN A 208 2.22 2.68 -13.48
CA GLN A 208 1.21 3.67 -13.89
C GLN A 208 1.79 5.06 -13.67
N ALA A 209 1.81 5.88 -14.72
CA ALA A 209 2.24 7.27 -14.69
C ALA A 209 1.16 8.14 -15.32
N ASP A 210 0.19 8.56 -14.51
CA ASP A 210 -0.81 9.54 -14.91
C ASP A 210 -0.29 10.93 -14.50
N ILE A 211 0.06 11.71 -15.51
CA ILE A 211 0.86 12.94 -15.40
C ILE A 211 0.23 14.07 -16.22
N GLN A 212 0.80 15.27 -16.17
CA GLN A 212 0.28 16.45 -16.88
C GLN A 212 0.19 16.26 -18.40
N LYS A 213 1.15 15.54 -18.99
CA LYS A 213 1.21 15.25 -20.42
C LYS A 213 1.75 13.86 -20.64
N ASP A 214 1.21 13.18 -21.66
CA ASP A 214 1.68 11.86 -22.10
C ASP A 214 1.59 10.77 -21.03
N SER A 215 0.47 10.75 -20.30
CA SER A 215 0.14 9.72 -19.32
C SER A 215 0.26 8.32 -19.92
N PHE A 216 0.77 7.37 -19.16
CA PHE A 216 1.00 6.02 -19.64
C PHE A 216 0.88 4.93 -18.57
N LEU A 217 0.67 3.73 -19.04
CA LEU A 217 0.85 2.48 -18.33
C LEU A 217 1.93 1.69 -19.06
N ALA A 218 2.94 1.17 -18.38
CA ALA A 218 4.03 0.45 -19.02
C ALA A 218 4.49 -0.76 -18.20
N ALA A 219 4.97 -1.79 -18.89
CA ALA A 219 5.65 -2.92 -18.28
C ALA A 219 7.09 -3.01 -18.76
N TYR A 220 7.95 -3.37 -17.81
CA TYR A 220 9.38 -3.58 -18.02
C TYR A 220 9.74 -5.02 -17.62
N ASP A 221 10.60 -5.66 -18.38
CA ASP A 221 11.13 -6.97 -18.04
C ASP A 221 11.89 -6.90 -16.70
N LEU A 222 11.50 -7.71 -15.75
CA LEU A 222 12.02 -7.68 -14.38
C LEU A 222 13.53 -7.97 -14.30
N LYS A 223 14.09 -8.74 -15.23
CA LYS A 223 15.51 -9.13 -15.23
C LYS A 223 16.40 -8.08 -15.89
N THR A 224 15.89 -7.41 -16.92
CA THR A 224 16.71 -6.55 -17.81
C THR A 224 16.34 -5.08 -17.76
N GLY A 225 15.16 -4.72 -17.25
CA GLY A 225 14.62 -3.36 -17.29
C GLY A 225 14.19 -2.88 -18.67
N LYS A 226 14.18 -3.74 -19.70
CA LYS A 226 13.71 -3.39 -21.04
C LYS A 226 12.19 -3.23 -21.04
N GLN A 227 11.70 -2.17 -21.66
CA GLN A 227 10.27 -1.97 -21.85
C GLN A 227 9.68 -3.09 -22.72
N MET A 228 8.66 -3.76 -22.22
CA MET A 228 7.94 -4.84 -22.92
C MET A 228 6.73 -4.31 -23.68
N TRP A 229 5.95 -3.46 -23.02
CA TRP A 229 4.83 -2.75 -23.63
C TRP A 229 4.63 -1.40 -22.95
N ARG A 230 4.00 -0.47 -23.68
CA ARG A 230 3.58 0.85 -23.19
C ARG A 230 2.25 1.22 -23.85
N THR A 231 1.29 1.62 -23.02
CA THR A 231 -0.03 2.06 -23.44
C THR A 231 -0.18 3.53 -23.06
N SER A 232 -0.42 4.38 -24.06
CA SER A 232 -0.81 5.77 -23.83
C SER A 232 -2.18 5.83 -23.16
N ARG A 233 -2.32 6.74 -22.20
CA ARG A 233 -3.55 6.91 -21.46
C ARG A 233 -4.08 8.34 -21.64
N ASP A 234 -5.35 8.46 -21.94
CA ASP A 234 -6.05 9.73 -21.86
C ASP A 234 -6.43 9.99 -20.40
N GLU A 235 -5.44 10.28 -19.57
CA GLU A 235 -5.62 10.59 -18.15
C GLU A 235 -4.86 11.86 -17.77
N ILE A 236 -5.35 12.47 -16.71
CA ILE A 236 -4.72 13.59 -16.01
C ILE A 236 -4.12 13.06 -14.70
N PRO A 237 -3.30 13.86 -13.97
CA PRO A 237 -2.60 13.40 -12.79
C PRO A 237 -3.45 12.60 -11.82
N SER A 238 -2.94 11.42 -11.46
CA SER A 238 -3.55 10.46 -10.56
C SER A 238 -2.47 9.68 -9.82
N TRP A 239 -2.74 9.25 -8.59
CA TRP A 239 -1.72 8.72 -7.68
C TRP A 239 -1.99 7.28 -7.20
N GLY A 240 -3.12 6.68 -7.59
CA GLY A 240 -3.47 5.30 -7.25
C GLY A 240 -2.45 4.30 -7.81
N THR A 241 -2.08 3.31 -6.99
CA THR A 241 -1.23 2.19 -7.43
C THR A 241 -2.07 1.17 -8.19
N PRO A 242 -1.63 0.65 -9.35
CA PRO A 242 -2.37 -0.38 -10.06
C PRO A 242 -2.37 -1.71 -9.28
N THR A 243 -3.37 -2.54 -9.54
CA THR A 243 -3.50 -3.85 -8.88
C THR A 243 -3.89 -4.93 -9.87
N ILE A 244 -3.36 -6.15 -9.69
CA ILE A 244 -3.77 -7.32 -10.47
C ILE A 244 -4.90 -8.04 -9.72
N TYR A 245 -5.98 -8.28 -10.43
CA TYR A 245 -7.00 -9.26 -10.08
C TYR A 245 -6.76 -10.54 -10.89
N GLU A 246 -6.55 -11.66 -10.21
CA GLU A 246 -6.43 -12.99 -10.83
C GLU A 246 -7.83 -13.64 -10.87
N GLY A 247 -8.53 -13.48 -11.98
CA GLY A 247 -9.84 -14.07 -12.19
C GLY A 247 -9.80 -15.50 -12.72
N GLN A 248 -10.91 -16.20 -12.67
CA GLN A 248 -11.03 -17.57 -13.18
C GLN A 248 -10.81 -17.66 -14.70
N THR A 249 -11.25 -16.66 -15.45
CA THR A 249 -11.18 -16.63 -16.92
C THR A 249 -9.99 -15.84 -17.43
N ARG A 250 -9.60 -14.80 -16.73
CA ARG A 250 -8.47 -13.93 -17.08
C ARG A 250 -7.98 -13.13 -15.89
N ALA A 251 -6.72 -12.70 -15.96
CA ALA A 251 -6.20 -11.68 -15.08
C ALA A 251 -6.55 -10.28 -15.60
N GLU A 252 -6.76 -9.33 -14.71
CA GLU A 252 -7.06 -7.94 -15.03
C GLU A 252 -6.14 -7.02 -14.23
N LEU A 253 -5.43 -6.13 -14.94
CA LEU A 253 -4.67 -5.04 -14.33
C LEU A 253 -5.61 -3.85 -14.18
N VAL A 254 -5.98 -3.54 -12.94
CA VAL A 254 -6.94 -2.47 -12.65
C VAL A 254 -6.20 -1.21 -12.25
N THR A 255 -6.48 -0.13 -12.93
CA THR A 255 -5.94 1.21 -12.66
C THR A 255 -7.03 2.13 -12.17
N HIS A 256 -6.68 3.02 -11.25
CA HIS A 256 -7.56 4.06 -10.74
C HIS A 256 -7.02 5.43 -11.16
N ALA A 257 -7.82 6.19 -11.89
CA ALA A 257 -7.43 7.49 -12.38
C ALA A 257 -8.62 8.47 -12.40
N THR A 258 -8.31 9.76 -12.58
CA THR A 258 -9.26 10.85 -12.43
C THR A 258 -10.42 10.79 -13.44
N LYS A 259 -10.13 10.51 -14.72
CA LYS A 259 -11.20 10.40 -15.74
C LYS A 259 -11.93 9.07 -15.63
N PHE A 260 -11.18 7.95 -15.56
CA PHE A 260 -11.77 6.62 -15.56
C PHE A 260 -11.01 5.64 -14.66
N ILE A 261 -11.75 4.72 -14.07
CA ILE A 261 -11.25 3.44 -13.60
C ILE A 261 -11.16 2.54 -14.83
N ARG A 262 -10.04 1.84 -15.04
CA ARG A 262 -9.86 0.97 -16.19
C ARG A 262 -9.28 -0.38 -15.83
N GLY A 263 -9.75 -1.42 -16.51
CA GLY A 263 -9.14 -2.74 -16.52
C GLY A 263 -8.36 -2.97 -17.82
N TYR A 264 -7.17 -3.54 -17.69
CA TYR A 264 -6.28 -3.87 -18.80
C TYR A 264 -5.88 -5.35 -18.77
N ASP A 265 -5.53 -5.88 -19.91
CA ASP A 265 -4.78 -7.13 -20.01
C ASP A 265 -3.34 -6.87 -19.48
N PRO A 266 -2.91 -7.50 -18.38
CA PRO A 266 -1.62 -7.20 -17.79
C PRO A 266 -0.42 -7.64 -18.64
N LEU A 267 -0.61 -8.56 -19.58
CA LEU A 267 0.46 -9.07 -20.44
C LEU A 267 0.71 -8.18 -21.67
N THR A 268 -0.30 -7.44 -22.11
CA THR A 268 -0.25 -6.67 -23.35
C THR A 268 -0.48 -5.16 -23.16
N GLY A 269 -1.03 -4.76 -22.03
CA GLY A 269 -1.44 -3.37 -21.77
C GLY A 269 -2.69 -2.94 -22.54
N ARG A 270 -3.42 -3.87 -23.19
CA ARG A 270 -4.65 -3.57 -23.91
C ARG A 270 -5.78 -3.28 -22.93
N GLU A 271 -6.49 -2.16 -23.11
CA GLU A 271 -7.68 -1.84 -22.33
C GLU A 271 -8.79 -2.87 -22.59
N LEU A 272 -9.39 -3.36 -21.51
CA LEU A 272 -10.49 -4.33 -21.52
C LEU A 272 -11.83 -3.66 -21.25
N TRP A 273 -11.84 -2.76 -20.26
CA TRP A 273 -13.03 -2.03 -19.85
C TRP A 273 -12.67 -0.70 -19.19
N ARG A 274 -13.65 0.19 -19.11
CA ARG A 274 -13.60 1.45 -18.37
C ARG A 274 -14.88 1.71 -17.61
N LEU A 275 -14.78 2.51 -16.54
CA LEU A 275 -15.89 2.91 -15.68
C LEU A 275 -15.73 4.39 -15.29
N GLY A 276 -16.76 5.17 -15.51
CA GLY A 276 -16.94 6.53 -15.03
C GLY A 276 -18.35 6.75 -14.49
N PRO A 277 -18.65 7.90 -13.90
CA PRO A 277 -17.72 8.97 -13.53
C PRO A 277 -16.87 8.64 -12.32
N ASN A 278 -15.78 9.41 -12.14
CA ASN A 278 -14.93 9.34 -10.96
C ASN A 278 -14.72 10.74 -10.35
N SER A 279 -14.10 10.83 -9.18
CA SER A 279 -13.71 12.08 -8.56
C SER A 279 -12.31 12.48 -9.02
N GLU A 280 -11.99 13.77 -8.89
CA GLU A 280 -10.65 14.31 -9.13
C GLU A 280 -9.62 13.82 -8.10
N VAL A 281 -8.33 13.94 -8.43
CA VAL A 281 -7.19 13.70 -7.53
C VAL A 281 -7.26 12.32 -6.86
N THR A 282 -7.25 11.28 -7.67
CA THR A 282 -7.38 9.90 -7.21
C THR A 282 -6.11 9.41 -6.50
N ALA A 283 -6.25 8.95 -5.27
CA ALA A 283 -5.18 8.37 -4.47
C ALA A 283 -5.42 6.91 -4.05
N PRO A 284 -6.65 6.50 -3.68
CA PRO A 284 -6.89 5.11 -3.27
C PRO A 284 -6.56 4.10 -4.37
N THR A 285 -6.09 2.95 -3.94
CA THR A 285 -5.66 1.83 -4.80
C THR A 285 -6.82 0.85 -5.01
N PRO A 286 -7.08 0.33 -6.22
CA PRO A 286 -7.99 -0.79 -6.42
C PRO A 286 -7.54 -2.03 -5.62
N PHE A 287 -8.46 -2.80 -5.11
CA PHE A 287 -8.16 -4.07 -4.44
C PHE A 287 -9.32 -5.05 -4.61
N ALA A 288 -9.07 -6.34 -4.41
CA ALA A 288 -10.07 -7.37 -4.61
C ALA A 288 -10.39 -8.14 -3.32
N ALA A 289 -11.67 -8.47 -3.15
CA ALA A 289 -12.17 -9.36 -2.11
C ALA A 289 -13.53 -9.93 -2.54
N HIS A 290 -13.86 -11.16 -2.12
CA HIS A 290 -15.17 -11.80 -2.39
C HIS A 290 -15.56 -11.82 -3.88
N ASP A 291 -14.61 -12.05 -4.77
CA ASP A 291 -14.81 -12.00 -6.24
C ASP A 291 -15.34 -10.65 -6.74
N LEU A 292 -15.03 -9.57 -6.03
CA LEU A 292 -15.33 -8.19 -6.41
C LEU A 292 -14.04 -7.37 -6.40
N ILE A 293 -13.97 -6.39 -7.30
CA ILE A 293 -12.91 -5.39 -7.35
C ILE A 293 -13.48 -4.10 -6.76
N PHE A 294 -12.88 -3.63 -5.67
CA PHE A 294 -13.29 -2.40 -4.99
C PHE A 294 -12.43 -1.22 -5.46
N VAL A 295 -13.10 -0.14 -5.85
CA VAL A 295 -12.46 1.13 -6.17
C VAL A 295 -13.24 2.26 -5.49
N THR A 296 -12.50 3.17 -4.85
CA THR A 296 -13.09 4.26 -4.09
C THR A 296 -12.37 5.56 -4.34
N ASN A 297 -13.08 6.68 -4.30
CA ASN A 297 -12.48 8.01 -4.36
C ASN A 297 -13.30 9.01 -3.53
N GLY A 298 -12.73 10.17 -3.16
CA GLY A 298 -13.44 11.07 -2.27
C GLY A 298 -12.94 12.51 -2.20
N TYR A 299 -12.31 13.05 -3.25
CA TYR A 299 -11.77 14.41 -3.20
C TYR A 299 -12.84 15.48 -3.34
N ARG A 300 -13.39 15.70 -4.52
CA ARG A 300 -14.42 16.73 -4.82
C ARG A 300 -15.55 16.14 -5.67
N GLY A 301 -16.72 16.76 -5.60
CA GLY A 301 -17.89 16.34 -6.33
C GLY A 301 -18.49 15.05 -5.79
N ILE A 302 -18.36 13.97 -6.52
CA ILE A 302 -18.77 12.64 -6.09
C ILE A 302 -17.69 11.98 -5.25
N GLN A 303 -18.12 11.05 -4.36
CA GLN A 303 -17.23 10.27 -3.50
C GLN A 303 -17.57 8.79 -3.67
N PRO A 304 -17.25 8.21 -4.87
CA PRO A 304 -17.78 6.90 -5.22
C PRO A 304 -17.13 5.76 -4.43
N ILE A 305 -17.94 4.73 -4.21
CA ILE A 305 -17.52 3.38 -3.85
C ILE A 305 -18.10 2.47 -4.93
N TYR A 306 -17.27 1.74 -5.66
CA TYR A 306 -17.69 0.76 -6.64
C TYR A 306 -17.25 -0.63 -6.21
N ALA A 307 -18.17 -1.61 -6.32
CA ALA A 307 -17.88 -3.04 -6.22
C ALA A 307 -18.11 -3.66 -7.61
N ILE A 308 -17.02 -3.86 -8.35
CA ILE A 308 -17.02 -4.26 -9.76
C ILE A 308 -16.88 -5.78 -9.82
N LYS A 309 -17.71 -6.44 -10.63
CA LYS A 309 -17.57 -7.86 -10.94
C LYS A 309 -16.46 -8.05 -11.99
N PRO A 310 -15.59 -9.04 -11.83
CA PRO A 310 -14.55 -9.33 -12.81
C PRO A 310 -15.13 -9.81 -14.15
N GLY A 311 -14.32 -9.73 -15.21
CA GLY A 311 -14.71 -10.19 -16.54
C GLY A 311 -15.43 -9.15 -17.39
N ALA A 312 -15.52 -7.91 -16.93
CA ALA A 312 -16.15 -6.79 -17.62
C ALA A 312 -15.47 -6.47 -18.99
N SER A 313 -16.21 -5.92 -19.94
CA SER A 313 -15.67 -5.47 -21.22
C SER A 313 -16.37 -4.20 -21.71
N GLY A 314 -15.63 -3.33 -22.43
CA GLY A 314 -16.15 -2.08 -22.98
C GLY A 314 -16.40 -1.02 -21.91
N ASP A 315 -17.31 -0.10 -22.17
CA ASP A 315 -17.70 0.93 -21.20
C ASP A 315 -18.81 0.39 -20.30
N ILE A 316 -18.49 0.25 -19.00
CA ILE A 316 -19.40 -0.28 -17.98
C ILE A 316 -19.95 0.80 -17.06
N SER A 317 -19.86 2.07 -17.48
CA SER A 317 -20.38 3.21 -16.73
C SER A 317 -21.87 3.08 -16.48
N LEU A 318 -22.28 3.43 -15.24
CA LEU A 318 -23.68 3.37 -14.85
C LEU A 318 -24.42 4.59 -15.40
N LYS A 319 -25.69 4.39 -15.75
CA LYS A 319 -26.63 5.49 -16.07
C LYS A 319 -27.00 6.24 -14.79
N ASP A 320 -27.41 7.48 -14.94
CA ASP A 320 -27.82 8.30 -13.81
C ASP A 320 -28.95 7.63 -13.00
N GLY A 321 -28.78 7.64 -11.67
CA GLY A 321 -29.72 7.03 -10.73
C GLY A 321 -29.63 5.51 -10.61
N VAL A 322 -28.74 4.86 -11.38
CA VAL A 322 -28.55 3.38 -11.32
C VAL A 322 -27.32 3.09 -10.44
N SER A 323 -27.43 2.13 -9.52
CA SER A 323 -26.38 1.75 -8.58
C SER A 323 -25.78 0.36 -8.83
N SER A 324 -26.29 -0.40 -9.81
CA SER A 324 -25.81 -1.75 -10.15
C SER A 324 -26.06 -2.07 -11.63
N SER A 325 -25.32 -3.06 -12.15
CA SER A 325 -25.47 -3.58 -13.52
C SER A 325 -24.95 -5.02 -13.58
N ASP A 326 -24.87 -5.59 -14.79
CA ASP A 326 -24.23 -6.91 -14.97
C ASP A 326 -22.79 -6.93 -14.47
N PHE A 327 -22.05 -5.82 -14.56
CA PHE A 327 -20.65 -5.70 -14.16
C PHE A 327 -20.43 -4.92 -12.87
N ILE A 328 -21.43 -4.26 -12.31
CA ILE A 328 -21.36 -3.53 -11.04
C ILE A 328 -22.29 -4.21 -10.06
N ALA A 329 -21.75 -4.85 -9.03
CA ALA A 329 -22.55 -5.52 -7.99
C ALA A 329 -23.36 -4.49 -7.19
N TRP A 330 -22.69 -3.41 -6.80
CA TRP A 330 -23.28 -2.25 -6.16
C TRP A 330 -22.36 -1.03 -6.27
N SER A 331 -22.91 0.14 -6.12
CA SER A 331 -22.16 1.38 -6.01
C SER A 331 -22.84 2.38 -5.08
N ALA A 332 -22.06 3.28 -4.52
CA ALA A 332 -22.53 4.45 -3.78
C ALA A 332 -21.77 5.67 -4.28
N MET A 333 -22.47 6.78 -4.55
CA MET A 333 -21.85 8.01 -5.05
C MET A 333 -21.37 8.95 -3.94
N ARG A 334 -21.47 8.50 -2.67
CA ARG A 334 -21.01 9.22 -1.48
C ARG A 334 -20.40 8.24 -0.47
N GLY A 335 -19.42 8.73 0.30
CA GLY A 335 -18.80 7.97 1.39
C GLY A 335 -17.45 7.35 1.03
N GLY A 336 -17.01 7.45 -0.21
CA GLY A 336 -15.65 7.06 -0.59
C GLY A 336 -14.60 7.96 0.08
N PRO A 337 -13.46 7.42 0.47
CA PRO A 337 -12.37 8.16 1.13
C PRO A 337 -11.49 8.86 0.11
N TYR A 338 -10.89 10.00 0.49
CA TYR A 338 -9.98 10.74 -0.39
C TYR A 338 -8.60 10.08 -0.47
N MET A 339 -7.95 9.84 0.64
CA MET A 339 -6.56 9.34 0.66
C MET A 339 -6.45 7.85 1.03
N PRO A 340 -7.02 7.37 2.14
CA PRO A 340 -6.85 5.98 2.54
C PRO A 340 -7.57 5.01 1.60
N THR A 341 -6.89 3.97 1.17
CA THR A 341 -7.58 2.83 0.52
C THR A 341 -8.30 2.01 1.58
N PRO A 342 -9.59 1.70 1.43
CA PRO A 342 -10.32 0.84 2.36
C PRO A 342 -9.74 -0.57 2.47
N VAL A 343 -10.19 -1.32 3.47
CA VAL A 343 -9.87 -2.74 3.64
C VAL A 343 -11.15 -3.56 3.78
N VAL A 344 -11.23 -4.68 3.09
CA VAL A 344 -12.24 -5.71 3.36
C VAL A 344 -11.63 -6.75 4.28
N TYR A 345 -12.23 -6.96 5.44
CA TYR A 345 -11.79 -7.99 6.37
C TYR A 345 -12.99 -8.79 6.90
N GLY A 346 -12.96 -10.11 6.74
CA GLY A 346 -14.13 -10.94 6.89
C GLY A 346 -15.24 -10.53 5.91
N GLU A 347 -16.44 -10.30 6.38
CA GLU A 347 -17.60 -9.90 5.56
C GLU A 347 -17.72 -8.38 5.35
N TYR A 348 -16.82 -7.58 5.96
CA TYR A 348 -17.01 -6.13 6.08
C TYR A 348 -15.96 -5.33 5.33
N LEU A 349 -16.42 -4.26 4.66
CA LEU A 349 -15.61 -3.21 4.07
C LEU A 349 -15.51 -2.05 5.05
N TYR A 350 -14.29 -1.71 5.46
CA TYR A 350 -13.99 -0.62 6.39
C TYR A 350 -13.43 0.58 5.61
N VAL A 351 -14.18 1.66 5.61
CA VAL A 351 -13.89 2.89 4.88
C VAL A 351 -13.55 3.98 5.88
N CYS A 352 -12.28 4.36 5.97
CA CYS A 352 -11.81 5.47 6.80
C CYS A 352 -11.66 6.72 5.93
N SER A 353 -12.43 7.76 6.21
CA SER A 353 -12.26 9.06 5.56
C SER A 353 -11.01 9.79 6.05
N ASN A 354 -10.54 10.77 5.27
CA ASN A 354 -9.35 11.56 5.61
C ASN A 354 -9.48 12.41 6.90
N ASN A 355 -10.67 12.52 7.48
CA ASN A 355 -10.94 13.19 8.77
C ASN A 355 -11.27 12.19 9.91
N GLY A 356 -11.01 10.89 9.71
CA GLY A 356 -11.16 9.86 10.74
C GLY A 356 -12.58 9.36 10.99
N VAL A 357 -13.53 9.62 10.10
CA VAL A 357 -14.83 8.95 10.15
C VAL A 357 -14.69 7.57 9.51
N LEU A 358 -14.93 6.53 10.28
CA LEU A 358 -14.95 5.14 9.87
C LEU A 358 -16.37 4.71 9.57
N ALA A 359 -16.62 4.25 8.35
CA ALA A 359 -17.85 3.56 7.97
C ALA A 359 -17.56 2.08 7.73
N CYS A 360 -18.39 1.21 8.29
CA CYS A 360 -18.35 -0.23 8.07
C CYS A 360 -19.54 -0.62 7.21
N HIS A 361 -19.26 -1.33 6.11
CA HIS A 361 -20.29 -1.81 5.19
C HIS A 361 -20.21 -3.32 5.03
N ARG A 362 -21.31 -3.99 4.69
CA ARG A 362 -21.25 -5.33 4.14
C ARG A 362 -20.58 -5.29 2.77
N ALA A 363 -19.46 -5.99 2.62
CA ALA A 363 -18.66 -5.91 1.41
C ALA A 363 -19.42 -6.30 0.15
N LYS A 364 -20.28 -7.32 0.21
CA LYS A 364 -21.03 -7.84 -0.96
C LYS A 364 -22.23 -6.99 -1.37
N THR A 365 -22.79 -6.18 -0.48
CA THR A 365 -24.05 -5.45 -0.72
C THR A 365 -23.94 -3.94 -0.61
N GLY A 366 -22.89 -3.43 0.02
CA GLY A 366 -22.72 -2.00 0.30
C GLY A 366 -23.57 -1.48 1.46
N GLU A 367 -24.39 -2.33 2.08
CA GLU A 367 -25.20 -1.96 3.25
C GLU A 367 -24.31 -1.44 4.38
N ARG A 368 -24.60 -0.22 4.89
CA ARG A 368 -23.84 0.36 5.99
C ARG A 368 -24.27 -0.25 7.31
N VAL A 369 -23.31 -0.86 8.02
CA VAL A 369 -23.53 -1.52 9.32
C VAL A 369 -23.41 -0.53 10.47
N TYR A 370 -22.34 0.29 10.45
CA TYR A 370 -22.15 1.38 11.40
C TYR A 370 -21.31 2.51 10.79
N GLN A 371 -21.34 3.66 11.46
CA GLN A 371 -20.45 4.77 11.19
C GLN A 371 -20.04 5.42 12.51
N GLN A 372 -18.74 5.59 12.74
CA GLN A 372 -18.19 6.11 13.98
C GLN A 372 -16.91 6.89 13.73
N ARG A 373 -16.62 7.90 14.55
CA ARG A 373 -15.32 8.58 14.52
C ARG A 373 -14.28 7.70 15.23
N ILE A 374 -13.11 7.54 14.65
CA ILE A 374 -11.97 6.86 15.26
C ILE A 374 -11.35 7.81 16.28
N GLY A 375 -11.24 7.35 17.53
CA GLY A 375 -10.73 8.16 18.64
C GLY A 375 -11.67 9.31 19.05
N GLU A 376 -11.25 10.09 20.04
CA GLU A 376 -12.04 11.20 20.60
C GLU A 376 -11.80 12.51 19.84
N LYS A 377 -10.56 12.72 19.35
CA LYS A 377 -10.14 13.92 18.61
C LYS A 377 -10.20 13.63 17.11
N GLY A 378 -10.67 14.58 16.34
CA GLY A 378 -10.52 14.50 14.89
C GLY A 378 -9.02 14.45 14.54
N GLY A 379 -8.66 13.70 13.50
CA GLY A 379 -7.29 13.59 13.00
C GLY A 379 -7.28 13.57 11.48
N ALA A 380 -6.10 13.69 10.89
CA ALA A 380 -5.90 13.54 9.47
C ALA A 380 -5.41 12.11 9.16
N TYR A 381 -5.93 11.50 8.08
CA TYR A 381 -5.59 10.15 7.67
C TYR A 381 -5.21 10.12 6.20
N SER A 382 -3.98 9.69 5.90
CA SER A 382 -3.48 9.41 4.55
C SER A 382 -3.09 7.95 4.39
N ALA A 383 -2.54 7.33 5.43
CA ALA A 383 -2.21 5.91 5.43
C ALA A 383 -3.47 5.04 5.29
N SER A 384 -3.37 4.00 4.50
CA SER A 384 -4.45 3.00 4.37
C SER A 384 -4.48 2.09 5.59
N PRO A 385 -5.67 1.67 6.07
CA PRO A 385 -5.77 0.66 7.11
C PRO A 385 -5.20 -0.69 6.64
N VAL A 386 -4.67 -1.44 7.61
CA VAL A 386 -4.26 -2.83 7.43
C VAL A 386 -4.93 -3.71 8.48
N ALA A 387 -5.16 -4.99 8.16
CA ALA A 387 -5.93 -5.89 9.01
C ALA A 387 -5.28 -7.26 9.19
N GLY A 388 -5.55 -7.88 10.31
CA GLY A 388 -5.17 -9.26 10.63
C GLY A 388 -5.52 -9.62 12.07
N ASP A 389 -5.61 -10.91 12.36
CA ASP A 389 -5.88 -11.44 13.70
C ASP A 389 -7.11 -10.80 14.37
N GLY A 390 -8.20 -10.60 13.59
CA GLY A 390 -9.43 -9.98 14.06
C GLY A 390 -9.36 -8.49 14.38
N LYS A 391 -8.32 -7.80 13.92
CA LYS A 391 -8.04 -6.39 14.22
C LYS A 391 -7.80 -5.58 12.95
N ILE A 392 -8.09 -4.27 13.02
CA ILE A 392 -7.80 -3.31 11.97
C ILE A 392 -7.00 -2.16 12.57
N TYR A 393 -5.92 -1.80 11.91
CA TYR A 393 -4.99 -0.76 12.34
C TYR A 393 -5.20 0.48 11.48
N PHE A 394 -5.62 1.58 12.09
CA PHE A 394 -5.78 2.87 11.45
C PHE A 394 -4.66 3.81 11.91
N THR A 395 -3.89 4.32 10.97
CA THR A 395 -2.73 5.17 11.23
C THR A 395 -3.08 6.62 10.92
N SER A 396 -3.04 7.48 11.93
CA SER A 396 -3.27 8.92 11.78
C SER A 396 -1.97 9.67 11.47
N GLU A 397 -2.08 10.79 10.75
CA GLU A 397 -0.95 11.68 10.47
C GLU A 397 -0.38 12.32 11.75
N ASP A 398 -1.21 12.44 12.80
CA ASP A 398 -0.82 13.00 14.10
C ASP A 398 0.06 12.04 14.92
N GLY A 399 0.38 10.86 14.38
CA GLY A 399 1.30 9.91 14.99
C GLY A 399 0.65 8.94 15.95
N GLU A 400 -0.60 8.57 15.73
CA GLU A 400 -1.31 7.57 16.51
C GLU A 400 -1.73 6.39 15.63
N ILE A 401 -1.67 5.19 16.19
CA ILE A 401 -2.23 3.98 15.57
C ILE A 401 -3.36 3.48 16.44
N PHE A 402 -4.56 3.53 15.89
CA PHE A 402 -5.79 3.03 16.51
C PHE A 402 -6.00 1.58 16.12
N VAL A 403 -6.21 0.72 17.10
CA VAL A 403 -6.52 -0.70 16.91
C VAL A 403 -8.00 -0.90 17.17
N VAL A 404 -8.74 -1.25 16.12
CA VAL A 404 -10.18 -1.49 16.18
C VAL A 404 -10.43 -2.97 15.96
N LYS A 405 -11.34 -3.54 16.75
CA LYS A 405 -11.80 -4.92 16.56
C LYS A 405 -12.60 -5.02 15.27
N ALA A 406 -12.30 -6.04 14.48
CA ALA A 406 -13.07 -6.32 13.28
C ALA A 406 -14.43 -6.93 13.66
N GLY A 407 -15.51 -6.51 12.99
CA GLY A 407 -16.85 -7.02 13.22
C GLY A 407 -17.96 -6.00 12.96
N PRO A 408 -19.22 -6.38 13.27
CA PRO A 408 -20.39 -5.55 12.99
C PRO A 408 -20.61 -4.42 14.02
N GLN A 409 -19.78 -4.33 15.04
CA GLN A 409 -19.86 -3.29 16.06
C GLN A 409 -18.50 -2.61 16.19
N TYR A 410 -18.51 -1.28 16.35
CA TYR A 410 -17.29 -0.52 16.62
C TYR A 410 -16.79 -0.77 18.04
N GLU A 411 -15.56 -1.24 18.16
CA GLU A 411 -14.87 -1.42 19.45
C GLU A 411 -13.41 -0.98 19.28
N LEU A 412 -13.03 0.13 19.91
CA LEU A 412 -11.65 0.61 19.96
C LEU A 412 -10.89 -0.17 21.04
N LEU A 413 -9.92 -0.98 20.62
CA LEU A 413 -9.14 -1.82 21.53
C LEU A 413 -7.97 -1.05 22.16
N ALA A 414 -7.31 -0.16 21.39
CA ALA A 414 -6.19 0.63 21.86
C ALA A 414 -5.93 1.85 20.98
N THR A 415 -5.30 2.87 21.57
CA THR A 415 -4.66 4.01 20.90
C THR A 415 -3.19 4.00 21.23
N ASN A 416 -2.33 3.91 20.24
CA ASN A 416 -0.89 3.73 20.40
C ASN A 416 -0.13 4.94 19.84
N PRO A 417 0.39 5.85 20.68
CA PRO A 417 1.18 6.99 20.21
C PRO A 417 2.56 6.53 19.72
N MET A 418 2.99 7.05 18.57
CA MET A 418 4.26 6.73 17.94
C MET A 418 5.31 7.84 18.14
N GLY A 419 4.90 9.03 18.59
CA GLY A 419 5.80 10.15 18.88
C GLY A 419 6.36 10.87 17.65
N GLU A 420 5.86 10.56 16.46
CA GLU A 420 6.19 11.23 15.21
C GLU A 420 5.09 11.08 14.17
N VAL A 421 5.08 11.95 13.18
CA VAL A 421 4.12 11.92 12.07
C VAL A 421 4.18 10.60 11.31
N LEU A 422 3.02 10.05 10.98
CA LEU A 422 2.86 8.80 10.25
C LEU A 422 2.08 9.02 8.95
N MET A 423 2.74 8.82 7.82
CA MET A 423 2.11 8.98 6.49
C MET A 423 1.99 7.67 5.74
N ALA A 424 2.87 6.72 6.07
CA ALA A 424 3.00 5.47 5.36
C ALA A 424 2.01 4.42 5.88
N THR A 425 1.47 3.62 4.97
CA THR A 425 0.69 2.43 5.31
C THR A 425 1.61 1.38 5.95
N PRO A 426 1.28 0.85 7.13
CA PRO A 426 2.06 -0.21 7.76
C PRO A 426 2.12 -1.49 6.92
N ALA A 427 3.17 -2.30 7.15
CA ALA A 427 3.26 -3.67 6.64
C ALA A 427 3.07 -4.68 7.77
N ILE A 428 2.47 -5.83 7.47
CA ILE A 428 2.32 -6.94 8.42
C ILE A 428 3.06 -8.17 7.90
N SER A 429 3.94 -8.74 8.71
CA SER A 429 4.68 -9.93 8.30
C SER A 429 5.06 -10.81 9.50
N GLY A 430 4.48 -12.02 9.57
CA GLY A 430 4.85 -13.01 10.59
C GLY A 430 4.64 -12.52 12.03
N GLY A 431 3.53 -11.85 12.31
CA GLY A 431 3.22 -11.30 13.64
C GLY A 431 3.87 -9.95 13.95
N VAL A 432 4.67 -9.41 13.02
CA VAL A 432 5.31 -8.11 13.16
C VAL A 432 4.57 -7.05 12.35
N LEU A 433 4.18 -5.96 12.99
CA LEU A 433 3.73 -4.74 12.34
C LEU A 433 4.95 -3.84 12.12
N VAL A 434 5.27 -3.57 10.86
CA VAL A 434 6.37 -2.67 10.47
C VAL A 434 5.76 -1.31 10.13
N VAL A 435 6.10 -0.29 10.90
CA VAL A 435 5.58 1.07 10.77
C VAL A 435 6.69 2.01 10.32
N ARG A 436 6.41 2.86 9.33
CA ARG A 436 7.29 3.93 8.91
C ARG A 436 6.76 5.28 9.41
N GLY A 437 7.53 5.94 10.27
CA GLY A 437 7.37 7.35 10.59
C GLY A 437 8.29 8.24 9.74
N LEU A 438 8.26 9.55 9.96
CA LEU A 438 9.13 10.47 9.20
C LEU A 438 10.62 10.27 9.49
N LYS A 439 10.98 9.86 10.72
CA LYS A 439 12.38 9.76 11.17
C LYS A 439 12.82 8.32 11.41
N HIS A 440 11.89 7.41 11.69
CA HIS A 440 12.21 6.04 12.09
C HIS A 440 11.36 5.01 11.35
N VAL A 441 11.88 3.80 11.33
CA VAL A 441 11.10 2.59 11.04
C VAL A 441 11.02 1.80 12.35
N PHE A 442 9.83 1.26 12.64
CA PHE A 442 9.53 0.54 13.87
C PHE A 442 9.13 -0.89 13.56
N GLY A 443 9.63 -1.85 14.31
CA GLY A 443 9.11 -3.20 14.37
C GLY A 443 8.33 -3.40 15.67
N ILE A 444 7.06 -3.76 15.56
CA ILE A 444 6.14 -3.93 16.68
C ILE A 444 5.58 -5.35 16.63
N GLY A 445 5.69 -6.06 17.75
CA GLY A 445 5.24 -7.47 17.84
C GLY A 445 5.48 -8.03 19.23
N GLU A 446 5.10 -9.27 19.46
CA GLU A 446 5.42 -9.95 20.71
C GLU A 446 6.90 -10.28 20.76
N LYS A 447 7.57 -9.93 21.86
CA LYS A 447 8.92 -10.42 22.13
C LYS A 447 8.82 -11.91 22.42
N THR A 448 9.33 -12.73 21.52
CA THR A 448 9.55 -14.15 21.86
C THR A 448 10.54 -14.19 23.01
N ALA A 449 10.14 -14.82 24.13
CA ALA A 449 11.08 -15.11 25.22
C ALA A 449 12.31 -15.79 24.62
N ALA A 450 13.49 -15.26 24.88
CA ALA A 450 14.74 -15.91 24.47
C ALA A 450 14.69 -17.36 24.96
N ALA A 451 14.91 -18.33 24.08
CA ALA A 451 15.04 -19.71 24.50
C ALA A 451 16.14 -19.75 25.60
N PRO A 452 15.90 -20.45 26.70
CA PRO A 452 16.88 -20.54 27.78
C PRO A 452 18.21 -21.05 27.20
N PRO A 453 19.35 -20.49 27.56
CA PRO A 453 20.64 -21.00 27.13
C PRO A 453 20.84 -22.39 27.73
N GLY A 454 20.85 -23.41 26.90
CA GLY A 454 21.26 -24.76 27.28
C GLY A 454 20.21 -25.84 27.19
N SER A 455 20.07 -26.40 26.02
CA SER A 455 19.87 -27.86 25.84
C SER A 455 20.54 -28.25 24.53
N ARG A 456 21.84 -28.49 24.65
CA ARG A 456 22.57 -29.31 23.66
C ARG A 456 22.52 -30.75 24.11
#